data_27be39a9d46f298840f9370272ca3f7e
#
_entry.id   27be39a9d46f298840f9370272ca3f7e
#
_cell.length_a   1.000
_cell.length_b   1.000
_cell.length_c   1.000
_cell.angle_alpha   90.00
_cell.angle_beta   90.00
_cell.angle_gamma   90.00
#
_symmetry.space_group_name_H-M   'P 1'
#
loop_
_entity.id
_entity.type
_entity.pdbx_description
1 polymer ?
#
loop_
_entity_poly.entity_id
_entity_poly.type
_entity_poly.pdbx_seq_one_letter_code
_entity_poly.pdbx_strand_id
1 'polypeptide(L)'
;MNILLLGSGGREHALAWKMTSSSLVRRLVCAPGNAGIARECEVVTLDAADHGAVIAFCQAQKIDLVVVGPEAPLCAGIVDDLTAAGVKAFGPSRAAAQLEGSKGFTKDLCKANSIPTAAYERFTAAEPAKRYVRAQGAPIVVKADGLAAGKGVVVATSLAEAEAAIDMMFGGALGEAGADVVVEEFLQGEEASFFALCDGETAIPFASAQDHKRAFDGDDGPNTGGMGAYSPAPVMTPEMSRRAMDEIVLPTVRAMKAMGAPYKGVLFAGLMITADGPKLIEYNVRFGDPECQVLMLRLMSDLVPALLACCDGMLKNFDLRWYDDAALTVVMAAKGYPGPTTKGSVIEGLEAAAEVEGVEIFHAGTKADGARILANGGRVLNVSALGKTVAQAQARAYQAIDRIRWADGFCRRDIGFRAVERERKV
;
A
#
# COMPACT_ATOMS: atom_id res chain seq x y z
N MET A 1 23.58 11.04 -5.85
CA MET A 1 23.12 11.14 -4.45
C MET A 1 23.15 9.77 -3.78
N ASN A 2 23.25 9.75 -2.46
CA ASN A 2 23.17 8.53 -1.65
C ASN A 2 21.76 8.47 -1.04
N ILE A 3 21.06 7.36 -1.24
CA ILE A 3 19.68 7.19 -0.77
C ILE A 3 19.63 6.04 0.23
N LEU A 4 18.88 6.21 1.32
CA LEU A 4 18.49 5.16 2.24
C LEU A 4 17.01 4.84 2.03
N LEU A 5 16.68 3.58 1.71
CA LEU A 5 15.33 3.06 1.64
C LEU A 5 15.05 2.25 2.92
N LEU A 6 14.02 2.62 3.66
CA LEU A 6 13.59 1.88 4.86
C LEU A 6 12.45 0.92 4.51
N GLY A 7 12.62 -0.35 4.88
CA GLY A 7 11.64 -1.41 4.70
C GLY A 7 12.22 -2.69 4.09
N SER A 8 11.38 -3.70 3.88
CA SER A 8 11.82 -5.04 3.44
C SER A 8 10.77 -5.79 2.61
N GLY A 9 9.65 -5.16 2.27
CA GLY A 9 8.56 -5.78 1.54
C GLY A 9 8.73 -5.78 0.03
N GLY A 10 7.72 -6.29 -0.67
CA GLY A 10 7.68 -6.25 -2.14
C GLY A 10 7.62 -4.84 -2.69
N ARG A 11 6.95 -3.94 -1.99
CA ARG A 11 6.94 -2.49 -2.26
C ARG A 11 8.35 -1.91 -2.25
N GLU A 12 9.12 -2.18 -1.22
CA GLU A 12 10.48 -1.67 -1.11
C GLU A 12 11.39 -2.28 -2.18
N HIS A 13 11.18 -3.54 -2.57
CA HIS A 13 11.93 -4.12 -3.68
C HIS A 13 11.61 -3.41 -5.00
N ALA A 14 10.33 -3.18 -5.29
CA ALA A 14 9.93 -2.44 -6.50
C ALA A 14 10.47 -0.99 -6.51
N LEU A 15 10.48 -0.32 -5.35
CA LEU A 15 11.09 1.00 -5.20
C LEU A 15 12.61 0.96 -5.41
N ALA A 16 13.32 -0.02 -4.85
CA ALA A 16 14.76 -0.19 -5.04
C ALA A 16 15.08 -0.42 -6.52
N TRP A 17 14.40 -1.37 -7.17
CA TRP A 17 14.53 -1.65 -8.60
C TRP A 17 14.34 -0.39 -9.45
N LYS A 18 13.32 0.41 -9.15
CA LYS A 18 13.04 1.66 -9.90
C LYS A 18 14.08 2.74 -9.63
N MET A 19 14.51 2.90 -8.38
CA MET A 19 15.48 3.94 -8.02
C MET A 19 16.90 3.65 -8.51
N THR A 20 17.31 2.38 -8.59
CA THR A 20 18.64 2.02 -9.10
C THR A 20 18.82 2.35 -10.56
N SER A 21 17.74 2.47 -11.34
CA SER A 21 17.81 2.91 -12.74
C SER A 21 17.94 4.42 -12.91
N SER A 22 17.87 5.21 -11.84
CA SER A 22 18.04 6.67 -11.89
C SER A 22 19.50 7.09 -12.02
N SER A 23 19.80 7.96 -12.98
CA SER A 23 21.13 8.55 -13.13
C SER A 23 21.54 9.46 -11.96
N LEU A 24 20.60 9.89 -11.13
CA LEU A 24 20.87 10.69 -9.94
C LEU A 24 21.38 9.84 -8.78
N VAL A 25 21.14 8.53 -8.78
CA VAL A 25 21.52 7.63 -7.70
C VAL A 25 22.96 7.16 -7.88
N ARG A 26 23.82 7.57 -6.97
CA ARG A 26 25.19 7.08 -6.88
C ARG A 26 25.26 5.81 -6.02
N ARG A 27 24.48 5.74 -4.95
CA ARG A 27 24.44 4.63 -4.00
C ARG A 27 23.04 4.52 -3.42
N LEU A 28 22.48 3.34 -3.46
CA LEU A 28 21.25 2.99 -2.76
C LEU A 28 21.58 1.99 -1.66
N VAL A 29 21.08 2.25 -0.46
CA VAL A 29 21.16 1.35 0.69
C VAL A 29 19.74 1.07 1.15
N CYS A 30 19.42 -0.18 1.44
CA CYS A 30 18.11 -0.57 1.99
C CYS A 30 18.26 -1.19 3.37
N ALA A 31 17.34 -0.89 4.28
CA ALA A 31 17.34 -1.40 5.64
C ALA A 31 15.92 -1.79 6.12
N PRO A 32 15.71 -3.00 6.62
CA PRO A 32 16.63 -4.13 6.64
C PRO A 32 16.74 -4.89 5.32
N GLY A 33 15.87 -4.59 4.31
CA GLY A 33 15.85 -5.23 3.02
C GLY A 33 15.42 -6.71 3.04
N ASN A 34 15.58 -7.40 1.91
CA ASN A 34 15.32 -8.82 1.73
C ASN A 34 16.28 -9.41 0.68
N ALA A 35 16.13 -10.71 0.39
CA ALA A 35 17.04 -11.43 -0.53
C ALA A 35 17.00 -10.90 -1.98
N GLY A 36 15.88 -10.34 -2.42
CA GLY A 36 15.75 -9.72 -3.76
C GLY A 36 16.38 -8.32 -3.77
N ILE A 37 16.08 -7.50 -2.79
CA ILE A 37 16.63 -6.14 -2.65
C ILE A 37 18.17 -6.20 -2.61
N ALA A 38 18.74 -7.23 -1.97
CA ALA A 38 20.19 -7.44 -1.92
C ALA A 38 20.84 -7.70 -3.31
N ARG A 39 20.06 -7.97 -4.35
CA ARG A 39 20.52 -8.06 -5.73
C ARG A 39 20.52 -6.70 -6.44
N GLU A 40 19.68 -5.78 -5.98
CA GLU A 40 19.53 -4.44 -6.54
C GLU A 40 20.49 -3.42 -5.91
N CYS A 41 20.69 -3.51 -4.59
CA CYS A 41 21.45 -2.51 -3.84
C CYS A 41 22.08 -3.10 -2.56
N GLU A 42 22.87 -2.26 -1.88
CA GLU A 42 23.43 -2.58 -0.58
C GLU A 42 22.33 -2.76 0.48
N VAL A 43 22.43 -3.79 1.29
CA VAL A 43 21.50 -4.05 2.39
C VAL A 43 22.24 -3.98 3.72
N VAL A 44 21.69 -3.28 4.70
CA VAL A 44 22.26 -3.13 6.04
C VAL A 44 21.22 -3.47 7.11
N THR A 45 21.69 -3.95 8.25
CA THR A 45 20.85 -4.16 9.41
C THR A 45 20.67 -2.85 10.16
N LEU A 46 19.46 -2.29 10.10
CA LEU A 46 19.08 -1.06 10.80
C LEU A 46 17.60 -1.15 11.13
N ASP A 47 17.24 -0.85 12.38
CA ASP A 47 15.84 -0.82 12.81
C ASP A 47 15.26 0.58 12.57
N ALA A 48 14.24 0.67 11.74
CA ALA A 48 13.55 1.93 11.46
C ALA A 48 12.80 2.51 12.68
N ALA A 49 12.59 1.72 13.72
CA ALA A 49 12.01 2.20 14.98
C ALA A 49 13.04 2.92 15.88
N ASP A 50 14.33 2.66 15.68
CA ASP A 50 15.41 3.41 16.34
C ASP A 50 15.81 4.62 15.50
N HIS A 51 15.05 5.72 15.63
CA HIS A 51 15.29 6.94 14.88
C HIS A 51 16.71 7.50 15.11
N GLY A 52 17.26 7.35 16.32
CA GLY A 52 18.61 7.81 16.64
C GLY A 52 19.66 7.06 15.83
N ALA A 53 19.54 5.73 15.74
CA ALA A 53 20.43 4.90 14.91
C ALA A 53 20.30 5.23 13.42
N VAL A 54 19.07 5.48 12.93
CA VAL A 54 18.85 5.87 11.53
C VAL A 54 19.51 7.21 11.24
N ILE A 55 19.36 8.21 12.09
CA ILE A 55 20.00 9.54 11.95
C ILE A 55 21.52 9.41 11.96
N ALA A 56 22.07 8.70 12.92
CA ALA A 56 23.52 8.48 13.01
C ALA A 56 24.08 7.79 11.76
N PHE A 57 23.36 6.79 11.23
CA PHE A 57 23.72 6.13 9.98
C PHE A 57 23.69 7.12 8.81
N CYS A 58 22.63 7.92 8.69
CA CYS A 58 22.50 8.91 7.61
C CYS A 58 23.66 9.91 7.61
N GLN A 59 24.05 10.41 8.79
CA GLN A 59 25.15 11.36 8.94
C GLN A 59 26.51 10.71 8.60
N ALA A 60 26.77 9.51 9.14
CA ALA A 60 28.01 8.78 8.91
C ALA A 60 28.19 8.37 7.44
N GLN A 61 27.12 7.97 6.77
CA GLN A 61 27.10 7.50 5.38
C GLN A 61 26.82 8.62 4.36
N LYS A 62 26.62 9.86 4.80
CA LYS A 62 26.28 11.02 3.95
C LYS A 62 25.08 10.72 3.05
N ILE A 63 23.98 10.27 3.67
CA ILE A 63 22.72 10.03 2.98
C ILE A 63 22.09 11.38 2.62
N ASP A 64 21.74 11.54 1.35
CA ASP A 64 21.11 12.77 0.82
C ASP A 64 19.59 12.73 0.91
N LEU A 65 18.99 11.53 0.86
CA LEU A 65 17.55 11.30 0.91
C LEU A 65 17.22 9.98 1.62
N VAL A 66 16.27 10.02 2.54
CA VAL A 66 15.65 8.82 3.12
C VAL A 66 14.27 8.62 2.50
N VAL A 67 13.99 7.42 1.99
CA VAL A 67 12.66 7.02 1.50
C VAL A 67 12.07 6.04 2.50
N VAL A 68 10.92 6.38 3.08
CA VAL A 68 10.27 5.54 4.09
C VAL A 68 9.18 4.71 3.43
N GLY A 69 9.36 3.38 3.40
CA GLY A 69 8.41 2.46 2.76
C GLY A 69 7.18 2.16 3.63
N PRO A 70 7.33 1.63 4.86
CA PRO A 70 6.21 1.21 5.70
C PRO A 70 5.59 2.36 6.51
N GLU A 71 4.33 2.16 6.92
CA GLU A 71 3.54 3.15 7.67
C GLU A 71 3.98 3.34 9.12
N ALA A 72 4.43 2.29 9.79
CA ALA A 72 4.72 2.34 11.21
C ALA A 72 5.79 3.39 11.58
N PRO A 73 6.95 3.48 10.90
CA PRO A 73 7.93 4.54 11.14
C PRO A 73 7.38 5.94 10.81
N LEU A 74 6.52 6.08 9.79
CA LEU A 74 5.88 7.36 9.44
C LEU A 74 4.98 7.85 10.57
N CYS A 75 4.11 6.98 11.08
CA CYS A 75 3.23 7.27 12.22
C CYS A 75 4.03 7.52 13.51
N ALA A 76 5.20 6.89 13.66
CA ALA A 76 6.12 7.14 14.77
C ALA A 76 6.87 8.49 14.66
N GLY A 77 6.89 9.12 13.47
CA GLY A 77 7.47 10.46 13.25
C GLY A 77 8.93 10.47 12.83
N ILE A 78 9.39 9.42 12.19
CA ILE A 78 10.79 9.35 11.69
C ILE A 78 11.14 10.50 10.74
N VAL A 79 10.15 10.97 9.94
CA VAL A 79 10.37 12.09 9.00
C VAL A 79 10.63 13.39 9.75
N ASP A 80 9.91 13.62 10.86
CA ASP A 80 10.11 14.79 11.72
C ASP A 80 11.52 14.78 12.31
N ASP A 81 11.96 13.65 12.87
CA ASP A 81 13.26 13.52 13.52
C ASP A 81 14.43 13.63 12.51
N LEU A 82 14.29 13.01 11.32
CA LEU A 82 15.25 13.16 10.22
C LEU A 82 15.36 14.60 9.76
N THR A 83 14.22 15.29 9.58
CA THR A 83 14.17 16.69 9.16
C THR A 83 14.82 17.60 10.19
N ALA A 84 14.54 17.39 11.48
CA ALA A 84 15.19 18.13 12.58
C ALA A 84 16.71 17.92 12.62
N ALA A 85 17.17 16.74 12.21
CA ALA A 85 18.61 16.40 12.08
C ALA A 85 19.25 16.90 10.76
N GLY A 86 18.49 17.59 9.90
CA GLY A 86 18.98 18.12 8.61
C GLY A 86 19.06 17.07 7.51
N VAL A 87 18.40 15.92 7.65
CA VAL A 87 18.35 14.85 6.66
C VAL A 87 17.02 14.93 5.91
N LYS A 88 17.09 15.03 4.57
CA LYS A 88 15.89 15.05 3.73
C LYS A 88 15.21 13.68 3.77
N ALA A 89 13.88 13.66 3.98
CA ALA A 89 13.09 12.44 4.04
C ALA A 89 11.83 12.55 3.17
N PHE A 90 11.52 11.48 2.43
CA PHE A 90 10.29 11.35 1.66
C PHE A 90 9.26 10.56 2.47
N GLY A 91 8.18 11.22 2.79
CA GLY A 91 7.05 10.73 3.57
C GLY A 91 6.41 11.87 4.36
N PRO A 92 5.20 11.67 4.92
CA PRO A 92 4.53 12.66 5.74
C PRO A 92 5.16 12.79 7.14
N SER A 93 4.95 13.94 7.78
CA SER A 93 5.21 14.12 9.20
C SER A 93 4.29 13.23 10.05
N ARG A 94 4.62 13.05 11.33
CA ARG A 94 3.77 12.34 12.31
C ARG A 94 2.34 12.88 12.31
N ALA A 95 2.20 14.19 12.29
CA ALA A 95 0.88 14.85 12.29
C ALA A 95 0.10 14.55 11.02
N ALA A 96 0.75 14.54 9.86
CA ALA A 96 0.11 14.20 8.58
C ALA A 96 -0.13 12.69 8.42
N ALA A 97 0.70 11.85 9.02
CA ALA A 97 0.54 10.39 9.01
C ALA A 97 -0.70 9.91 9.81
N GLN A 98 -1.35 10.79 10.59
CA GLN A 98 -2.63 10.49 11.23
C GLN A 98 -3.73 10.13 10.22
N LEU A 99 -3.61 10.51 8.96
CA LEU A 99 -4.53 10.07 7.90
C LEU A 99 -4.59 8.53 7.74
N GLU A 100 -3.51 7.80 8.04
CA GLU A 100 -3.51 6.32 8.13
C GLU A 100 -3.55 5.85 9.58
N GLY A 101 -2.91 6.58 10.49
CA GLY A 101 -2.77 6.21 11.90
C GLY A 101 -4.06 6.20 12.69
N SER A 102 -5.07 7.02 12.30
CA SER A 102 -6.37 7.10 12.93
C SER A 102 -7.48 7.23 11.91
N LYS A 103 -8.34 6.22 11.84
CA LYS A 103 -9.55 6.23 10.97
C LYS A 103 -10.53 7.30 11.42
N GLY A 104 -10.67 7.48 12.75
CA GLY A 104 -11.49 8.52 13.33
C GLY A 104 -11.04 9.92 12.92
N PHE A 105 -9.72 10.20 12.98
CA PHE A 105 -9.16 11.45 12.50
C PHE A 105 -9.53 11.70 11.03
N THR A 106 -9.32 10.71 10.17
CA THR A 106 -9.64 10.81 8.74
C THR A 106 -11.14 11.05 8.52
N LYS A 107 -12.02 10.36 9.23
CA LYS A 107 -13.47 10.57 9.12
C LYS A 107 -13.89 11.96 9.57
N ASP A 108 -13.36 12.44 10.69
CA ASP A 108 -13.66 13.79 11.21
C ASP A 108 -13.16 14.87 10.23
N LEU A 109 -11.97 14.68 9.63
CA LEU A 109 -11.46 15.56 8.58
C LEU A 109 -12.38 15.54 7.35
N CYS A 110 -12.83 14.38 6.90
CA CYS A 110 -13.76 14.25 5.77
C CYS A 110 -15.08 15.00 6.06
N LYS A 111 -15.65 14.81 7.23
CA LYS A 111 -16.90 15.47 7.66
C LYS A 111 -16.75 16.98 7.68
N ALA A 112 -15.66 17.48 8.27
CA ALA A 112 -15.40 18.91 8.40
C ALA A 112 -15.17 19.62 7.04
N ASN A 113 -14.71 18.89 6.02
CA ASN A 113 -14.35 19.42 4.71
C ASN A 113 -15.24 18.92 3.57
N SER A 114 -16.36 18.28 3.87
CA SER A 114 -17.32 17.73 2.90
C SER A 114 -16.68 16.77 1.88
N ILE A 115 -15.70 15.98 2.32
CA ILE A 115 -15.04 14.98 1.50
C ILE A 115 -15.93 13.73 1.45
N PRO A 116 -16.30 13.22 0.27
CA PRO A 116 -17.16 12.05 0.14
C PRO A 116 -16.58 10.81 0.82
N THR A 117 -17.30 10.26 1.79
CA THR A 117 -16.94 9.02 2.50
C THR A 117 -18.23 8.36 3.02
N ALA A 118 -18.13 7.13 3.53
CA ALA A 118 -19.22 6.44 4.19
C ALA A 118 -19.74 7.23 5.40
N ALA A 119 -21.04 7.24 5.62
CA ALA A 119 -21.61 7.71 6.89
C ALA A 119 -21.00 6.90 8.04
N TYR A 120 -20.71 7.54 9.16
CA TYR A 120 -19.98 6.90 10.26
C TYR A 120 -20.37 7.46 11.61
N GLU A 121 -20.06 6.69 12.66
CA GLU A 121 -20.08 7.13 14.05
C GLU A 121 -18.90 6.51 14.80
N ARG A 122 -18.39 7.19 15.81
CA ARG A 122 -17.24 6.76 16.64
C ARG A 122 -17.68 6.37 18.02
N PHE A 123 -17.03 5.34 18.57
CA PHE A 123 -17.36 4.78 19.88
C PHE A 123 -16.12 4.45 20.68
N THR A 124 -16.13 4.81 21.96
CA THR A 124 -15.10 4.49 22.95
C THR A 124 -15.57 3.36 23.89
N ALA A 125 -16.74 2.78 23.65
CA ALA A 125 -17.30 1.69 24.45
C ALA A 125 -18.21 0.77 23.62
N ALA A 126 -18.24 -0.51 23.96
CA ALA A 126 -18.96 -1.54 23.20
C ALA A 126 -20.48 -1.33 23.20
N GLU A 127 -21.09 -1.06 24.34
CA GLU A 127 -22.56 -0.97 24.42
C GLU A 127 -23.20 0.16 23.59
N PRO A 128 -22.63 1.39 23.55
CA PRO A 128 -23.10 2.42 22.60
C PRO A 128 -22.95 1.99 21.13
N ALA A 129 -21.82 1.36 20.77
CA ALA A 129 -21.59 0.87 19.42
C ALA A 129 -22.62 -0.20 19.02
N LYS A 130 -22.92 -1.15 19.89
CA LYS A 130 -23.94 -2.19 19.66
C LYS A 130 -25.34 -1.59 19.50
N ARG A 131 -25.73 -0.60 20.32
CA ARG A 131 -27.02 0.10 20.15
C ARG A 131 -27.12 0.77 18.79
N TYR A 132 -26.03 1.42 18.35
CA TYR A 132 -25.99 2.06 17.03
C TYR A 132 -26.15 1.04 15.90
N VAL A 133 -25.39 -0.07 15.94
CA VAL A 133 -25.47 -1.13 14.93
C VAL A 133 -26.90 -1.73 14.86
N ARG A 134 -27.55 -1.97 16.02
CA ARG A 134 -28.95 -2.45 16.07
C ARG A 134 -29.94 -1.47 15.42
N ALA A 135 -29.67 -0.17 15.56
CA ALA A 135 -30.51 0.87 14.96
C ALA A 135 -30.28 1.02 13.44
N GLN A 136 -29.04 0.86 12.97
CA GLN A 136 -28.69 0.99 11.54
C GLN A 136 -29.02 -0.28 10.73
N GLY A 137 -28.90 -1.45 11.35
CA GLY A 137 -29.04 -2.74 10.66
C GLY A 137 -27.75 -3.23 10.04
N ALA A 138 -27.85 -4.31 9.24
CA ALA A 138 -26.75 -4.89 8.46
C ALA A 138 -27.14 -4.91 6.97
N PRO A 139 -26.19 -4.89 6.02
CA PRO A 139 -24.73 -4.92 6.24
C PRO A 139 -24.16 -3.61 6.79
N ILE A 140 -23.08 -3.71 7.59
CA ILE A 140 -22.41 -2.57 8.22
C ILE A 140 -20.92 -2.87 8.39
N VAL A 141 -20.06 -1.85 8.47
CA VAL A 141 -18.63 -2.05 8.61
C VAL A 141 -18.17 -1.57 10.00
N VAL A 142 -17.44 -2.42 10.71
CA VAL A 142 -16.86 -2.12 12.02
C VAL A 142 -15.35 -2.09 11.89
N LYS A 143 -14.72 -0.98 12.30
CA LYS A 143 -13.28 -0.77 12.16
C LYS A 143 -12.66 -0.36 13.51
N ALA A 144 -11.56 -0.98 13.89
CA ALA A 144 -10.69 -0.47 14.94
C ALA A 144 -9.96 0.79 14.46
N ASP A 145 -9.80 1.80 15.31
CA ASP A 145 -9.31 3.12 14.89
C ASP A 145 -7.82 3.10 14.53
N GLY A 146 -6.97 2.40 15.28
CA GLY A 146 -5.52 2.38 15.05
C GLY A 146 -5.04 1.43 13.96
N LEU A 147 -3.70 1.36 13.81
CA LEU A 147 -3.03 0.43 12.90
C LEU A 147 -3.24 -1.03 13.36
N ALA A 148 -3.92 -1.83 12.57
CA ALA A 148 -4.25 -3.23 12.90
C ALA A 148 -3.84 -4.23 11.80
N ALA A 149 -2.93 -3.86 10.90
CA ALA A 149 -2.39 -4.71 9.83
C ALA A 149 -3.49 -5.48 9.04
N GLY A 150 -4.59 -4.80 8.71
CA GLY A 150 -5.73 -5.40 7.98
C GLY A 150 -6.68 -6.26 8.83
N LYS A 151 -6.39 -6.50 10.11
CA LYS A 151 -7.22 -7.31 11.01
C LYS A 151 -8.29 -6.52 11.77
N GLY A 152 -8.22 -5.21 11.71
CA GLY A 152 -9.12 -4.30 12.42
C GLY A 152 -10.36 -3.88 11.61
N VAL A 153 -10.71 -4.57 10.52
CA VAL A 153 -11.88 -4.23 9.68
C VAL A 153 -12.74 -5.47 9.49
N VAL A 154 -14.01 -5.36 9.87
CA VAL A 154 -15.00 -6.42 9.70
C VAL A 154 -16.20 -5.85 8.91
N VAL A 155 -16.45 -6.42 7.74
CA VAL A 155 -17.67 -6.21 6.98
C VAL A 155 -18.69 -7.21 7.50
N ALA A 156 -19.62 -6.74 8.34
CA ALA A 156 -20.62 -7.57 8.97
C ALA A 156 -21.89 -7.64 8.10
N THR A 157 -22.28 -8.83 7.71
CA THR A 157 -23.48 -9.09 6.92
C THR A 157 -24.72 -9.34 7.78
N SER A 158 -24.51 -9.53 9.09
CA SER A 158 -25.56 -9.71 10.09
C SER A 158 -25.26 -8.89 11.36
N LEU A 159 -26.31 -8.61 12.15
CA LEU A 159 -26.16 -7.95 13.45
C LEU A 159 -25.28 -8.75 14.41
N ALA A 160 -25.41 -10.07 14.39
CA ALA A 160 -24.60 -10.95 15.24
C ALA A 160 -23.10 -10.83 14.92
N GLU A 161 -22.72 -10.79 13.64
CA GLU A 161 -21.34 -10.56 13.20
C GLU A 161 -20.84 -9.17 13.62
N ALA A 162 -21.67 -8.13 13.48
CA ALA A 162 -21.32 -6.78 13.86
C ALA A 162 -21.08 -6.65 15.38
N GLU A 163 -21.95 -7.23 16.21
CA GLU A 163 -21.78 -7.23 17.67
C GLU A 163 -20.56 -8.03 18.09
N ALA A 164 -20.31 -9.18 17.47
CA ALA A 164 -19.11 -9.98 17.75
C ALA A 164 -17.81 -9.23 17.36
N ALA A 165 -17.83 -8.49 16.24
CA ALA A 165 -16.72 -7.63 15.82
C ALA A 165 -16.45 -6.51 16.85
N ILE A 166 -17.49 -5.86 17.36
CA ILE A 166 -17.38 -4.84 18.40
C ILE A 166 -16.76 -5.45 19.68
N ASP A 167 -17.26 -6.61 20.12
CA ASP A 167 -16.72 -7.30 21.29
C ASP A 167 -15.25 -7.69 21.11
N MET A 168 -14.89 -8.20 19.95
CA MET A 168 -13.51 -8.55 19.62
C MET A 168 -12.58 -7.34 19.68
N MET A 169 -13.00 -6.19 19.13
CA MET A 169 -12.19 -4.98 19.09
C MET A 169 -11.98 -4.40 20.50
N PHE A 170 -13.05 -4.21 21.27
CA PHE A 170 -12.96 -3.71 22.66
C PHE A 170 -12.41 -4.76 23.63
N GLY A 171 -12.41 -6.04 23.27
CA GLY A 171 -11.88 -7.14 24.07
C GLY A 171 -10.35 -7.20 24.19
N GLY A 172 -9.63 -6.21 23.63
CA GLY A 172 -8.19 -6.08 23.74
C GLY A 172 -7.38 -6.95 22.76
N ALA A 173 -8.03 -7.68 21.87
CA ALA A 173 -7.34 -8.52 20.85
C ALA A 173 -6.45 -7.71 19.89
N LEU A 174 -6.71 -6.40 19.75
CA LEU A 174 -5.98 -5.47 18.87
C LEU A 174 -5.12 -4.46 19.67
N GLY A 175 -4.95 -4.65 20.99
CA GLY A 175 -4.20 -3.72 21.83
C GLY A 175 -4.80 -2.31 21.81
N GLU A 176 -3.95 -1.28 21.77
CA GLU A 176 -4.38 0.13 21.75
C GLU A 176 -5.21 0.49 20.49
N ALA A 177 -5.01 -0.22 19.38
CA ALA A 177 -5.77 0.02 18.15
C ALA A 177 -7.28 -0.26 18.30
N GLY A 178 -7.68 -1.08 19.27
CA GLY A 178 -9.06 -1.40 19.60
C GLY A 178 -9.69 -0.50 20.67
N ALA A 179 -9.00 0.53 21.17
CA ALA A 179 -9.52 1.43 22.19
C ALA A 179 -10.72 2.26 21.68
N ASP A 180 -10.70 2.63 20.41
CA ASP A 180 -11.76 3.31 19.69
C ASP A 180 -12.23 2.50 18.49
N VAL A 181 -13.52 2.56 18.19
CA VAL A 181 -14.14 1.86 17.06
C VAL A 181 -14.92 2.86 16.21
N VAL A 182 -14.74 2.74 14.89
CA VAL A 182 -15.52 3.46 13.89
C VAL A 182 -16.52 2.48 13.26
N VAL A 183 -17.79 2.81 13.30
CA VAL A 183 -18.84 2.06 12.61
C VAL A 183 -19.28 2.84 11.39
N GLU A 184 -19.23 2.19 10.22
CA GLU A 184 -19.49 2.83 8.93
C GLU A 184 -20.60 2.15 8.15
N GLU A 185 -21.32 2.95 7.37
CA GLU A 185 -22.19 2.49 6.30
C GLU A 185 -21.45 1.51 5.37
N PHE A 186 -22.12 0.44 4.96
CA PHE A 186 -21.61 -0.46 3.94
C PHE A 186 -21.79 0.18 2.55
N LEU A 187 -20.68 0.55 1.90
CA LEU A 187 -20.69 1.10 0.56
C LEU A 187 -20.78 0.00 -0.50
N GLN A 188 -21.60 0.22 -1.52
CA GLN A 188 -21.72 -0.66 -2.69
C GLN A 188 -21.00 -0.06 -3.88
N GLY A 189 -20.15 -0.86 -4.54
CA GLY A 189 -19.37 -0.43 -5.69
C GLY A 189 -18.16 -1.33 -5.92
N GLU A 190 -17.19 -0.80 -6.64
CA GLU A 190 -15.89 -1.46 -6.83
C GLU A 190 -14.79 -0.67 -6.13
N GLU A 191 -13.97 -1.39 -5.38
CA GLU A 191 -12.81 -0.77 -4.75
C GLU A 191 -11.73 -0.43 -5.78
N ALA A 192 -11.08 0.71 -5.61
CA ALA A 192 -9.94 1.15 -6.39
C ALA A 192 -8.93 1.87 -5.50
N SER A 193 -7.66 1.69 -5.82
CA SER A 193 -6.54 2.39 -5.21
C SER A 193 -6.15 3.57 -6.10
N PHE A 194 -6.25 4.78 -5.58
CA PHE A 194 -5.87 6.00 -6.28
C PHE A 194 -4.70 6.68 -5.57
N PHE A 195 -3.65 6.96 -6.30
CA PHE A 195 -2.40 7.50 -5.75
C PHE A 195 -2.17 8.92 -6.25
N ALA A 196 -1.77 9.79 -5.34
CA ALA A 196 -1.32 11.15 -5.64
C ALA A 196 0.04 11.42 -4.98
N LEU A 197 0.88 12.21 -5.64
CA LEU A 197 2.07 12.79 -5.05
C LEU A 197 1.73 14.17 -4.49
N CYS A 198 2.19 14.46 -3.28
CA CYS A 198 1.90 15.69 -2.56
C CYS A 198 3.19 16.34 -2.04
N ASP A 199 3.26 17.67 -2.08
CA ASP A 199 4.41 18.47 -1.62
C ASP A 199 4.10 19.42 -0.47
N GLY A 200 2.90 19.29 0.11
CA GLY A 200 2.38 20.14 1.18
C GLY A 200 1.45 21.24 0.71
N GLU A 201 1.49 21.60 -0.56
CA GLU A 201 0.63 22.60 -1.21
C GLU A 201 -0.07 22.07 -2.43
N THR A 202 0.68 21.38 -3.27
CA THR A 202 0.25 20.80 -4.54
C THR A 202 0.09 19.30 -4.40
N ALA A 203 -0.94 18.75 -5.04
CA ALA A 203 -1.06 17.33 -5.29
C ALA A 203 -1.24 17.09 -6.79
N ILE A 204 -0.51 16.12 -7.32
CA ILE A 204 -0.66 15.66 -8.70
C ILE A 204 -1.09 14.19 -8.71
N PRO A 205 -1.96 13.77 -9.67
CA PRO A 205 -2.30 12.37 -9.80
C PRO A 205 -1.05 11.56 -10.14
N PHE A 206 -0.89 10.42 -9.48
CA PHE A 206 0.22 9.51 -9.76
C PHE A 206 -0.27 8.34 -10.62
N ALA A 207 -1.14 7.48 -10.09
CA ALA A 207 -1.71 6.36 -10.83
C ALA A 207 -2.91 5.76 -10.11
N SER A 208 -3.51 4.75 -10.75
CA SER A 208 -4.54 3.92 -10.13
C SER A 208 -4.22 2.44 -10.24
N ALA A 209 -4.74 1.65 -9.31
CA ALA A 209 -4.67 0.20 -9.31
C ALA A 209 -5.94 -0.40 -8.71
N GLN A 210 -6.15 -1.69 -8.89
CA GLN A 210 -7.12 -2.47 -8.13
C GLN A 210 -6.39 -3.68 -7.52
N ASP A 211 -6.57 -3.89 -6.22
CA ASP A 211 -6.02 -5.02 -5.48
C ASP A 211 -7.06 -6.12 -5.26
N HIS A 212 -6.58 -7.29 -4.86
CA HIS A 212 -7.38 -8.45 -4.46
C HIS A 212 -7.10 -8.76 -3.00
N LYS A 213 -7.98 -8.32 -2.10
CA LYS A 213 -7.76 -8.41 -0.63
C LYS A 213 -8.03 -9.78 -0.05
N ARG A 214 -8.92 -10.59 -0.66
CA ARG A 214 -9.27 -11.92 -0.16
C ARG A 214 -8.19 -12.93 -0.49
N ALA A 215 -8.00 -13.89 0.43
CA ALA A 215 -6.90 -14.85 0.37
C ALA A 215 -7.03 -15.86 -0.78
N PHE A 216 -8.25 -16.23 -1.20
CA PHE A 216 -8.52 -17.33 -2.13
C PHE A 216 -9.28 -16.87 -3.36
N ASP A 217 -9.26 -17.72 -4.40
CA ASP A 217 -9.98 -17.50 -5.66
C ASP A 217 -11.46 -17.22 -5.42
N GLY A 218 -12.08 -16.43 -6.30
CA GLY A 218 -13.47 -16.04 -6.19
C GLY A 218 -13.75 -15.01 -5.08
N ASP A 219 -12.71 -14.30 -4.61
CA ASP A 219 -12.78 -13.36 -3.49
C ASP A 219 -13.30 -14.02 -2.20
N ASP A 220 -12.83 -15.24 -1.93
CA ASP A 220 -13.16 -16.01 -0.73
C ASP A 220 -12.05 -15.95 0.34
N GLY A 221 -12.41 -16.38 1.55
CA GLY A 221 -11.51 -16.44 2.69
C GLY A 221 -11.30 -15.11 3.41
N PRO A 222 -10.32 -15.03 4.31
CA PRO A 222 -10.04 -13.84 5.11
C PRO A 222 -9.44 -12.70 4.28
N ASN A 223 -9.58 -11.46 4.77
CA ASN A 223 -8.86 -10.32 4.26
C ASN A 223 -7.36 -10.47 4.52
N THR A 224 -6.56 -9.97 3.59
CA THR A 224 -5.09 -9.98 3.61
C THR A 224 -4.54 -8.58 3.34
N GLY A 225 -3.22 -8.44 3.27
CA GLY A 225 -2.56 -7.24 2.77
C GLY A 225 -2.58 -7.08 1.24
N GLY A 226 -3.30 -7.95 0.54
CA GLY A 226 -3.37 -8.02 -0.93
C GLY A 226 -2.69 -9.26 -1.49
N MET A 227 -3.43 -10.00 -2.34
CA MET A 227 -2.96 -11.21 -3.03
C MET A 227 -2.56 -10.96 -4.48
N GLY A 228 -2.68 -9.73 -4.92
CA GLY A 228 -2.32 -9.26 -6.24
C GLY A 228 -2.99 -7.95 -6.57
N ALA A 229 -2.50 -7.30 -7.62
CA ALA A 229 -3.05 -6.04 -8.10
C ALA A 229 -2.79 -5.88 -9.59
N TYR A 230 -3.53 -4.97 -10.23
CA TYR A 230 -3.29 -4.55 -11.60
C TYR A 230 -3.47 -3.05 -11.76
N SER A 231 -2.80 -2.48 -12.74
CA SER A 231 -2.82 -1.06 -13.10
C SER A 231 -2.81 -0.91 -14.63
N PRO A 232 -3.56 0.06 -15.20
CA PRO A 232 -4.48 0.96 -14.52
C PRO A 232 -5.75 0.25 -14.03
N ALA A 233 -6.47 0.86 -13.10
CA ALA A 233 -7.78 0.40 -12.68
C ALA A 233 -8.85 0.80 -13.72
N PRO A 234 -9.56 -0.12 -14.37
CA PRO A 234 -10.54 0.24 -15.41
C PRO A 234 -11.70 1.09 -14.90
N VAL A 235 -12.03 0.98 -13.61
CA VAL A 235 -13.09 1.79 -12.97
C VAL A 235 -12.66 3.24 -12.74
N MET A 236 -11.36 3.51 -12.74
CA MET A 236 -10.79 4.86 -12.63
C MET A 236 -10.66 5.51 -14.02
N THR A 237 -11.80 5.79 -14.64
CA THR A 237 -11.86 6.55 -15.88
C THR A 237 -11.19 7.93 -15.72
N PRO A 238 -10.83 8.65 -16.80
CA PRO A 238 -10.32 10.02 -16.69
C PRO A 238 -11.24 10.95 -15.89
N GLU A 239 -12.56 10.82 -16.05
CA GLU A 239 -13.53 11.58 -15.27
C GLU A 239 -13.50 11.20 -13.80
N MET A 240 -13.49 9.90 -13.48
CA MET A 240 -13.44 9.41 -12.09
C MET A 240 -12.14 9.82 -11.40
N SER A 241 -11.02 9.78 -12.13
CA SER A 241 -9.72 10.23 -11.61
C SER A 241 -9.72 11.73 -11.32
N ARG A 242 -10.34 12.54 -12.19
CA ARG A 242 -10.51 13.98 -11.93
C ARG A 242 -11.39 14.22 -10.71
N ARG A 243 -12.53 13.52 -10.59
CA ARG A 243 -13.40 13.62 -9.41
C ARG A 243 -12.67 13.21 -8.12
N ALA A 244 -11.89 12.13 -8.14
CA ALA A 244 -11.09 11.71 -7.00
C ALA A 244 -10.09 12.82 -6.58
N MET A 245 -9.45 13.48 -7.53
CA MET A 245 -8.58 14.64 -7.26
C MET A 245 -9.38 15.81 -6.68
N ASP A 246 -10.45 16.24 -7.34
CA ASP A 246 -11.16 17.47 -7.02
C ASP A 246 -12.00 17.35 -5.71
N GLU A 247 -12.63 16.19 -5.49
CA GLU A 247 -13.58 15.97 -4.39
C GLU A 247 -12.93 15.36 -3.15
N ILE A 248 -11.77 14.66 -3.29
CA ILE A 248 -11.15 13.91 -2.20
C ILE A 248 -9.73 14.37 -1.92
N VAL A 249 -8.80 14.25 -2.87
CA VAL A 249 -7.36 14.48 -2.64
C VAL A 249 -7.07 15.95 -2.35
N LEU A 250 -7.46 16.86 -3.25
CA LEU A 250 -7.17 18.29 -3.09
C LEU A 250 -7.83 18.89 -1.85
N PRO A 251 -9.10 18.57 -1.49
CA PRO A 251 -9.68 19.02 -0.23
C PRO A 251 -8.90 18.51 1.00
N THR A 252 -8.44 17.25 0.97
CA THR A 252 -7.63 16.69 2.07
C THR A 252 -6.30 17.42 2.23
N VAL A 253 -5.55 17.64 1.13
CA VAL A 253 -4.25 18.34 1.20
C VAL A 253 -4.43 19.78 1.71
N ARG A 254 -5.48 20.46 1.26
CA ARG A 254 -5.82 21.81 1.77
C ARG A 254 -6.18 21.81 3.25
N ALA A 255 -7.01 20.86 3.69
CA ALA A 255 -7.39 20.72 5.08
C ALA A 255 -6.18 20.44 5.98
N MET A 256 -5.32 19.50 5.59
CA MET A 256 -4.09 19.19 6.32
C MET A 256 -3.16 20.40 6.43
N LYS A 257 -2.99 21.18 5.35
CA LYS A 257 -2.23 22.44 5.39
C LYS A 257 -2.85 23.45 6.35
N ALA A 258 -4.17 23.63 6.30
CA ALA A 258 -4.89 24.55 7.18
C ALA A 258 -4.77 24.19 8.67
N MET A 259 -4.65 22.88 8.97
CA MET A 259 -4.41 22.36 10.32
C MET A 259 -2.95 22.48 10.78
N GLY A 260 -2.04 23.02 9.95
CA GLY A 260 -0.61 23.11 10.27
C GLY A 260 0.17 21.79 10.10
N ALA A 261 -0.42 20.81 9.43
CA ALA A 261 0.19 19.51 9.14
C ALA A 261 0.24 19.26 7.61
N PRO A 262 0.98 20.08 6.83
CA PRO A 262 1.01 19.95 5.37
C PRO A 262 1.47 18.55 4.96
N TYR A 263 0.70 17.91 4.07
CA TYR A 263 0.96 16.54 3.65
C TYR A 263 2.01 16.48 2.55
N LYS A 264 3.11 15.76 2.78
CA LYS A 264 4.15 15.49 1.79
C LYS A 264 4.34 13.99 1.60
N GLY A 265 4.56 13.56 0.37
CA GLY A 265 4.75 12.15 0.04
C GLY A 265 3.64 11.58 -0.83
N VAL A 266 3.45 10.27 -0.77
CA VAL A 266 2.37 9.56 -1.47
C VAL A 266 1.12 9.57 -0.61
N LEU A 267 0.03 10.08 -1.15
CA LEU A 267 -1.31 9.92 -0.59
C LEU A 267 -2.04 8.82 -1.38
N PHE A 268 -2.22 7.68 -0.78
CA PHE A 268 -2.98 6.57 -1.33
C PHE A 268 -4.40 6.62 -0.78
N ALA A 269 -5.34 7.01 -1.63
CA ALA A 269 -6.77 6.98 -1.32
C ALA A 269 -7.35 5.63 -1.75
N GLY A 270 -7.80 4.82 -0.78
CA GLY A 270 -8.66 3.67 -1.01
C GLY A 270 -10.08 4.16 -1.26
N LEU A 271 -10.60 3.92 -2.45
CA LEU A 271 -11.88 4.45 -2.90
C LEU A 271 -12.88 3.34 -3.15
N MET A 272 -14.15 3.60 -2.82
CA MET A 272 -15.29 2.87 -3.37
C MET A 272 -15.86 3.67 -4.52
N ILE A 273 -15.87 3.09 -5.72
CA ILE A 273 -16.47 3.69 -6.90
C ILE A 273 -17.95 3.28 -6.92
N THR A 274 -18.79 4.18 -6.44
CA THR A 274 -20.24 3.98 -6.33
C THR A 274 -20.97 4.55 -7.55
N ALA A 275 -22.30 4.34 -7.62
CA ALA A 275 -23.13 4.95 -8.65
C ALA A 275 -23.11 6.50 -8.59
N ASP A 276 -22.89 7.08 -7.40
CA ASP A 276 -22.86 8.53 -7.20
C ASP A 276 -21.45 9.13 -7.42
N GLY A 277 -20.43 8.28 -7.52
CA GLY A 277 -19.05 8.70 -7.69
C GLY A 277 -18.07 8.09 -6.68
N PRO A 278 -16.84 8.63 -6.55
CA PRO A 278 -15.84 8.09 -5.66
C PRO A 278 -16.16 8.47 -4.21
N LYS A 279 -16.11 7.51 -3.30
CA LYS A 279 -16.17 7.72 -1.85
C LYS A 279 -14.90 7.18 -1.19
N LEU A 280 -14.31 7.96 -0.31
CA LEU A 280 -13.13 7.55 0.43
C LEU A 280 -13.46 6.43 1.42
N ILE A 281 -12.74 5.31 1.36
CA ILE A 281 -12.78 4.22 2.34
C ILE A 281 -11.77 4.50 3.46
N GLU A 282 -10.52 4.76 3.06
CA GLU A 282 -9.37 5.00 3.95
C GLU A 282 -8.24 5.67 3.19
N TYR A 283 -7.30 6.28 3.92
CA TYR A 283 -6.00 6.68 3.40
C TYR A 283 -4.91 5.71 3.85
N ASN A 284 -3.91 5.55 2.98
CA ASN A 284 -2.60 5.05 3.33
C ASN A 284 -1.58 6.15 2.99
N VAL A 285 -0.62 6.38 3.89
CA VAL A 285 0.31 7.53 3.79
C VAL A 285 1.65 7.13 3.14
N ARG A 286 1.61 6.12 2.32
CA ARG A 286 2.74 5.49 1.65
C ARG A 286 2.27 4.77 0.39
N PHE A 287 3.23 4.27 -0.42
CA PHE A 287 2.86 3.36 -1.52
C PHE A 287 2.16 2.10 -1.01
N GLY A 288 1.24 1.56 -1.79
CA GLY A 288 0.60 0.28 -1.50
C GLY A 288 1.55 -0.91 -1.70
N ASP A 289 1.17 -2.04 -1.14
CA ASP A 289 1.82 -3.32 -1.35
C ASP A 289 0.72 -4.40 -1.43
N PRO A 290 0.34 -4.90 -2.64
CA PRO A 290 1.21 -5.03 -3.82
C PRO A 290 1.02 -4.00 -4.96
N GLU A 291 0.35 -2.88 -4.76
CA GLU A 291 0.09 -1.92 -5.86
C GLU A 291 1.40 -1.26 -6.36
N CYS A 292 2.35 -0.96 -5.49
CA CYS A 292 3.62 -0.32 -5.86
C CYS A 292 4.33 -1.08 -6.98
N GLN A 293 4.29 -2.41 -6.96
CA GLN A 293 4.95 -3.27 -7.93
C GLN A 293 4.44 -3.00 -9.36
N VAL A 294 3.12 -2.91 -9.53
CA VAL A 294 2.52 -2.63 -10.85
C VAL A 294 2.68 -1.17 -11.26
N LEU A 295 2.73 -0.25 -10.29
CA LEU A 295 2.96 1.17 -10.57
C LEU A 295 4.40 1.40 -11.05
N MET A 296 5.39 0.80 -10.41
CA MET A 296 6.80 0.96 -10.79
C MET A 296 7.11 0.37 -12.16
N LEU A 297 6.47 -0.74 -12.54
CA LEU A 297 6.59 -1.31 -13.89
C LEU A 297 6.06 -0.36 -14.96
N ARG A 298 4.94 0.32 -14.69
CA ARG A 298 4.31 1.24 -15.65
C ARG A 298 4.93 2.64 -15.68
N LEU A 299 5.61 3.06 -14.62
CA LEU A 299 6.21 4.39 -14.56
C LEU A 299 7.37 4.50 -15.52
N MET A 300 7.24 5.34 -16.57
CA MET A 300 8.31 5.64 -17.53
C MET A 300 9.28 6.68 -16.94
N SER A 301 8.77 7.69 -16.25
CA SER A 301 9.59 8.74 -15.64
C SER A 301 10.54 8.20 -14.59
N ASP A 302 11.68 8.87 -14.41
CA ASP A 302 12.56 8.65 -13.29
C ASP A 302 11.83 8.99 -11.99
N LEU A 303 11.81 8.05 -11.04
CA LEU A 303 11.10 8.20 -9.77
C LEU A 303 11.80 9.21 -8.84
N VAL A 304 13.13 9.23 -8.83
CA VAL A 304 13.90 10.01 -7.85
C VAL A 304 13.64 11.52 -7.95
N PRO A 305 13.61 12.16 -9.13
CA PRO A 305 13.19 13.54 -9.26
C PRO A 305 11.79 13.83 -8.72
N ALA A 306 10.84 12.89 -8.87
CA ALA A 306 9.48 13.04 -8.36
C ALA A 306 9.46 13.04 -6.81
N LEU A 307 10.22 12.13 -6.18
CA LEU A 307 10.37 12.09 -4.72
C LEU A 307 11.00 13.38 -4.17
N LEU A 308 12.03 13.89 -4.86
CA LEU A 308 12.67 15.17 -4.51
C LEU A 308 11.70 16.34 -4.66
N ALA A 309 10.91 16.38 -5.73
CA ALA A 309 9.91 17.43 -5.94
C ALA A 309 8.86 17.46 -4.82
N CYS A 310 8.45 16.30 -4.30
CA CYS A 310 7.57 16.23 -3.11
C CYS A 310 8.25 16.85 -1.87
N CYS A 311 9.51 16.52 -1.62
CA CYS A 311 10.25 17.03 -0.47
C CYS A 311 10.44 18.57 -0.54
N ASP A 312 10.75 19.06 -1.75
CA ASP A 312 11.19 20.45 -1.98
C ASP A 312 10.05 21.41 -2.35
N GLY A 313 8.79 20.96 -2.42
CA GLY A 313 7.66 21.83 -2.76
C GLY A 313 7.62 22.22 -4.25
N MET A 314 8.04 21.32 -5.14
CA MET A 314 8.26 21.61 -6.56
C MET A 314 7.31 20.87 -7.51
N LEU A 315 6.21 20.27 -7.00
CA LEU A 315 5.29 19.47 -7.83
C LEU A 315 4.44 20.30 -8.81
N LYS A 316 4.28 21.60 -8.59
CA LYS A 316 3.37 22.45 -9.40
C LYS A 316 3.61 22.35 -10.90
N ASN A 317 4.85 22.15 -11.32
CA ASN A 317 5.23 22.05 -12.73
C ASN A 317 5.86 20.69 -13.06
N PHE A 318 5.59 19.68 -12.26
CA PHE A 318 6.13 18.34 -12.45
C PHE A 318 5.18 17.51 -13.30
N ASP A 319 5.72 16.79 -14.30
CA ASP A 319 4.97 15.90 -15.17
C ASP A 319 5.51 14.47 -15.07
N LEU A 320 4.60 13.50 -15.12
CA LEU A 320 4.91 12.08 -15.05
C LEU A 320 4.48 11.40 -16.34
N ARG A 321 5.34 10.57 -16.88
CA ARG A 321 5.08 9.76 -18.07
C ARG A 321 4.91 8.29 -17.68
N TRP A 322 3.98 7.65 -18.33
CA TRP A 322 3.58 6.28 -18.10
C TRP A 322 3.61 5.49 -19.39
N TYR A 323 3.94 4.19 -19.29
CA TYR A 323 3.65 3.27 -20.37
C TYR A 323 2.15 3.05 -20.49
N ASP A 324 1.65 2.97 -21.71
CA ASP A 324 0.24 2.65 -21.99
C ASP A 324 -0.09 1.20 -21.65
N ASP A 325 0.93 0.35 -21.51
CA ASP A 325 0.79 -1.04 -21.15
C ASP A 325 0.14 -1.21 -19.77
N ALA A 326 -0.63 -2.28 -19.62
CA ALA A 326 -1.13 -2.72 -18.30
C ALA A 326 -0.04 -3.49 -17.56
N ALA A 327 -0.08 -3.41 -16.23
CA ALA A 327 0.72 -4.26 -15.36
C ALA A 327 -0.17 -5.05 -14.41
N LEU A 328 0.24 -6.28 -14.11
CA LEU A 328 -0.42 -7.14 -13.13
C LEU A 328 0.64 -7.82 -12.26
N THR A 329 0.35 -7.95 -10.97
CA THR A 329 1.18 -8.69 -10.03
C THR A 329 0.37 -9.75 -9.30
N VAL A 330 0.94 -10.93 -9.13
CA VAL A 330 0.37 -12.03 -8.34
C VAL A 330 1.27 -12.27 -7.14
N VAL A 331 0.67 -12.24 -5.95
CA VAL A 331 1.39 -12.56 -4.71
C VAL A 331 1.43 -14.06 -4.50
N MET A 332 2.62 -14.59 -4.30
CA MET A 332 2.82 -15.94 -3.79
C MET A 332 3.03 -15.87 -2.28
N ALA A 333 2.13 -16.48 -1.54
CA ALA A 333 2.11 -16.49 -0.09
C ALA A 333 2.45 -17.85 0.49
N ALA A 334 2.98 -17.89 1.71
CA ALA A 334 3.23 -19.14 2.42
C ALA A 334 1.90 -19.74 2.91
N LYS A 335 1.79 -21.07 2.88
CA LYS A 335 0.63 -21.80 3.42
C LYS A 335 0.33 -21.35 4.85
N GLY A 336 -0.95 -21.14 5.12
CA GLY A 336 -1.45 -20.61 6.39
C GLY A 336 -1.67 -19.09 6.41
N TYR A 337 -1.08 -18.33 5.46
CA TYR A 337 -1.31 -16.88 5.37
C TYR A 337 -2.80 -16.56 5.11
N PRO A 338 -3.40 -15.54 5.79
CA PRO A 338 -2.80 -14.51 6.65
C PRO A 338 -2.61 -14.92 8.13
N GLY A 339 -2.83 -16.18 8.48
CA GLY A 339 -2.53 -16.74 9.80
C GLY A 339 -1.03 -17.10 9.96
N PRO A 340 -0.71 -17.95 10.94
CA PRO A 340 0.66 -18.42 11.16
C PRO A 340 1.23 -19.17 9.96
N THR A 341 2.46 -18.83 9.57
CA THR A 341 3.14 -19.44 8.42
C THR A 341 4.46 -20.09 8.82
N THR A 342 4.83 -21.18 8.15
CA THR A 342 6.14 -21.82 8.31
C THR A 342 7.18 -21.06 7.50
N LYS A 343 8.35 -20.82 8.11
CA LYS A 343 9.51 -20.18 7.47
C LYS A 343 10.58 -21.22 7.12
N GLY A 344 11.46 -20.87 6.17
CA GLY A 344 12.65 -21.65 5.83
C GLY A 344 12.50 -22.65 4.69
N SER A 345 11.31 -22.77 4.07
CA SER A 345 11.16 -23.60 2.87
C SER A 345 11.87 -22.96 1.66
N VAL A 346 12.50 -23.82 0.86
CA VAL A 346 13.28 -23.40 -0.31
C VAL A 346 12.37 -23.06 -1.49
N ILE A 347 12.70 -21.97 -2.18
CA ILE A 347 12.04 -21.54 -3.41
C ILE A 347 13.01 -21.73 -4.56
N GLU A 348 12.60 -22.47 -5.59
CA GLU A 348 13.40 -22.77 -6.77
C GLU A 348 12.73 -22.26 -8.05
N GLY A 349 13.51 -22.14 -9.12
CA GLY A 349 13.00 -21.81 -10.46
C GLY A 349 12.82 -20.31 -10.70
N LEU A 350 13.27 -19.44 -9.79
CA LEU A 350 13.13 -17.98 -9.93
C LEU A 350 13.83 -17.44 -11.18
N GLU A 351 15.01 -17.95 -11.52
CA GLU A 351 15.75 -17.55 -12.71
C GLU A 351 14.98 -17.88 -13.99
N ALA A 352 14.49 -19.13 -14.10
CA ALA A 352 13.68 -19.54 -15.24
C ALA A 352 12.37 -18.75 -15.34
N ALA A 353 11.77 -18.39 -14.21
CA ALA A 353 10.56 -17.56 -14.18
C ALA A 353 10.84 -16.13 -14.66
N ALA A 354 11.97 -15.55 -14.31
CA ALA A 354 12.39 -14.23 -14.75
C ALA A 354 12.71 -14.13 -16.26
N GLU A 355 12.94 -15.25 -16.94
CA GLU A 355 13.12 -15.28 -18.40
C GLU A 355 11.82 -15.05 -19.19
N VAL A 356 10.66 -15.06 -18.54
CA VAL A 356 9.40 -14.75 -19.22
C VAL A 356 9.38 -13.26 -19.58
N GLU A 357 9.13 -12.96 -20.85
CA GLU A 357 9.17 -11.59 -21.37
C GLU A 357 8.23 -10.66 -20.60
N GLY A 358 8.78 -9.52 -20.15
CA GLY A 358 8.04 -8.47 -19.44
C GLY A 358 7.70 -8.83 -17.99
N VAL A 359 8.34 -9.86 -17.43
CA VAL A 359 8.14 -10.29 -16.04
C VAL A 359 9.28 -9.77 -15.16
N GLU A 360 8.90 -9.25 -13.99
CA GLU A 360 9.78 -8.93 -12.86
C GLU A 360 9.28 -9.65 -11.60
N ILE A 361 10.21 -10.20 -10.81
CA ILE A 361 9.90 -10.93 -9.59
C ILE A 361 10.39 -10.12 -8.39
N PHE A 362 9.46 -9.42 -7.73
CA PHE A 362 9.79 -8.69 -6.51
C PHE A 362 9.67 -9.59 -5.29
N HIS A 363 10.74 -9.66 -4.51
CA HIS A 363 10.77 -10.39 -3.25
C HIS A 363 10.12 -9.56 -2.13
N ALA A 364 9.37 -10.23 -1.26
CA ALA A 364 8.87 -9.70 -0.01
C ALA A 364 9.51 -10.50 1.15
N GLY A 365 8.76 -11.39 1.79
CA GLY A 365 9.27 -12.20 2.88
C GLY A 365 10.24 -13.29 2.42
N THR A 366 11.43 -12.93 1.97
CA THR A 366 12.49 -13.86 1.57
C THR A 366 13.79 -13.64 2.32
N LYS A 367 14.57 -14.70 2.47
CA LYS A 367 15.92 -14.68 3.05
C LYS A 367 16.87 -15.50 2.18
N ALA A 368 18.08 -14.99 1.97
CA ALA A 368 19.15 -15.75 1.33
C ALA A 368 19.82 -16.70 2.33
N ASP A 369 20.14 -17.91 1.88
CA ASP A 369 20.97 -18.89 2.59
C ASP A 369 21.98 -19.48 1.57
N GLY A 370 23.13 -18.86 1.46
CA GLY A 370 24.04 -19.08 0.36
C GLY A 370 23.39 -18.78 -1.00
N ALA A 371 23.35 -19.76 -1.89
CA ALA A 371 22.69 -19.64 -3.19
C ALA A 371 21.17 -19.91 -3.14
N ARG A 372 20.64 -20.37 -2.00
CA ARG A 372 19.22 -20.69 -1.85
C ARG A 372 18.42 -19.47 -1.44
N ILE A 373 17.20 -19.38 -1.95
CA ILE A 373 16.19 -18.42 -1.50
C ILE A 373 15.18 -19.16 -0.64
N LEU A 374 14.98 -18.68 0.58
CA LEU A 374 14.07 -19.25 1.56
C LEU A 374 12.88 -18.32 1.80
N ALA A 375 11.69 -18.92 1.98
CA ALA A 375 10.52 -18.19 2.47
C ALA A 375 10.74 -17.74 3.93
N ASN A 376 10.48 -16.48 4.22
CA ASN A 376 10.67 -15.88 5.55
C ASN A 376 9.55 -14.89 5.92
N GLY A 377 8.34 -15.09 5.40
CA GLY A 377 7.19 -14.22 5.66
C GLY A 377 5.88 -14.84 5.24
N GLY A 378 4.80 -14.08 5.38
CA GLY A 378 3.47 -14.48 4.90
C GLY A 378 3.35 -14.29 3.39
N ARG A 379 3.44 -13.05 2.89
CA ARG A 379 3.63 -12.76 1.46
C ARG A 379 5.11 -12.86 1.15
N VAL A 380 5.49 -13.59 0.14
CA VAL A 380 6.88 -14.00 -0.07
C VAL A 380 7.43 -13.51 -1.40
N LEU A 381 6.68 -13.65 -2.49
CA LEU A 381 7.05 -13.15 -3.81
C LEU A 381 5.88 -12.40 -4.44
N ASN A 382 6.22 -11.48 -5.35
CA ASN A 382 5.28 -10.77 -6.20
C ASN A 382 5.74 -10.97 -7.65
N VAL A 383 5.06 -11.84 -8.38
CA VAL A 383 5.36 -12.10 -9.79
C VAL A 383 4.57 -11.10 -10.62
N SER A 384 5.28 -10.14 -11.17
CA SER A 384 4.70 -8.96 -11.82
C SER A 384 5.00 -8.98 -13.31
N ALA A 385 4.05 -8.59 -14.14
CA ALA A 385 4.24 -8.59 -15.59
C ALA A 385 3.61 -7.36 -16.25
N LEU A 386 4.24 -6.90 -17.33
CA LEU A 386 3.67 -5.95 -18.29
C LEU A 386 3.00 -6.69 -19.44
N GLY A 387 1.94 -6.10 -19.99
CA GLY A 387 1.25 -6.57 -21.17
C GLY A 387 0.45 -5.45 -21.83
N LYS A 388 0.13 -5.60 -23.13
CA LYS A 388 -0.71 -4.62 -23.85
C LYS A 388 -2.12 -4.53 -23.25
N THR A 389 -2.56 -5.61 -22.60
CA THR A 389 -3.83 -5.72 -21.88
C THR A 389 -3.59 -6.39 -20.54
N VAL A 390 -4.56 -6.27 -19.62
CA VAL A 390 -4.50 -6.99 -18.34
C VAL A 390 -4.49 -8.51 -18.56
N ALA A 391 -5.22 -9.00 -19.55
CA ALA A 391 -5.22 -10.42 -19.90
C ALA A 391 -3.82 -10.91 -20.32
N GLN A 392 -3.07 -10.12 -21.10
CA GLN A 392 -1.71 -10.48 -21.50
C GLN A 392 -0.75 -10.43 -20.30
N ALA A 393 -0.82 -9.40 -19.46
CA ALA A 393 -0.02 -9.31 -18.25
C ALA A 393 -0.31 -10.49 -17.30
N GLN A 394 -1.59 -10.86 -17.13
CA GLN A 394 -2.03 -12.03 -16.36
C GLN A 394 -1.41 -13.32 -16.88
N ALA A 395 -1.51 -13.57 -18.19
CA ALA A 395 -0.96 -14.77 -18.81
C ALA A 395 0.56 -14.90 -18.58
N ARG A 396 1.32 -13.80 -18.73
CA ARG A 396 2.76 -13.76 -18.49
C ARG A 396 3.11 -14.01 -17.02
N ALA A 397 2.39 -13.38 -16.08
CA ALA A 397 2.61 -13.59 -14.66
C ALA A 397 2.39 -15.06 -14.26
N TYR A 398 1.31 -15.70 -14.71
CA TYR A 398 1.06 -17.09 -14.41
C TYR A 398 2.01 -18.03 -15.14
N GLN A 399 2.43 -17.74 -16.37
CA GLN A 399 3.48 -18.49 -17.07
C GLN A 399 4.80 -18.50 -16.26
N ALA A 400 5.15 -17.39 -15.64
CA ALA A 400 6.32 -17.31 -14.77
C ALA A 400 6.11 -18.08 -13.45
N ILE A 401 4.94 -17.94 -12.81
CA ILE A 401 4.59 -18.67 -11.59
C ILE A 401 4.68 -20.18 -11.79
N ASP A 402 4.25 -20.69 -12.93
CA ASP A 402 4.28 -22.12 -13.24
C ASP A 402 5.71 -22.70 -13.39
N ARG A 403 6.72 -21.83 -13.50
CA ARG A 403 8.15 -22.21 -13.46
C ARG A 403 8.73 -22.20 -12.04
N ILE A 404 8.05 -21.58 -11.08
CA ILE A 404 8.49 -21.52 -9.68
C ILE A 404 8.07 -22.79 -8.96
N ARG A 405 9.01 -23.43 -8.29
CA ARG A 405 8.76 -24.63 -7.47
C ARG A 405 8.90 -24.26 -5.99
N TRP A 406 7.75 -24.23 -5.32
CA TRP A 406 7.69 -23.94 -3.91
C TRP A 406 6.49 -24.68 -3.27
N ALA A 407 6.80 -25.83 -2.63
CA ALA A 407 5.78 -26.74 -2.11
C ALA A 407 4.90 -26.14 -1.00
N ASP A 408 5.45 -25.20 -0.22
CA ASP A 408 4.74 -24.53 0.88
C ASP A 408 4.15 -23.17 0.49
N GLY A 409 4.10 -22.90 -0.82
CA GLY A 409 3.51 -21.69 -1.37
C GLY A 409 2.12 -21.91 -1.94
N PHE A 410 1.35 -20.83 -2.01
CA PHE A 410 0.13 -20.74 -2.80
C PHE A 410 -0.02 -19.34 -3.39
N CYS A 411 -0.84 -19.21 -4.41
CA CYS A 411 -1.28 -17.95 -4.96
C CYS A 411 -2.73 -18.07 -5.45
N ARG A 412 -3.39 -16.95 -5.63
CA ARG A 412 -4.66 -16.90 -6.37
C ARG A 412 -4.40 -17.08 -7.85
N ARG A 413 -5.31 -17.78 -8.53
CA ARG A 413 -5.27 -18.01 -9.97
C ARG A 413 -6.19 -17.10 -10.78
N ASP A 414 -6.93 -16.22 -10.10
CA ASP A 414 -7.94 -15.34 -10.69
C ASP A 414 -7.59 -13.85 -10.60
N ILE A 415 -6.36 -13.47 -10.25
CA ILE A 415 -5.96 -12.06 -10.15
C ILE A 415 -6.23 -11.33 -11.48
N GLY A 416 -6.94 -10.21 -11.41
CA GLY A 416 -7.31 -9.41 -12.58
C GLY A 416 -8.57 -9.87 -13.30
N PHE A 417 -9.29 -10.88 -12.81
CA PHE A 417 -10.44 -11.48 -13.51
C PHE A 417 -11.48 -10.45 -13.95
N ARG A 418 -11.80 -9.44 -13.12
CA ARG A 418 -12.77 -8.40 -13.45
C ARG A 418 -12.34 -7.54 -14.65
N ALA A 419 -11.05 -7.18 -14.70
CA ALA A 419 -10.51 -6.42 -15.81
C ALA A 419 -10.48 -7.24 -17.10
N VAL A 420 -10.05 -8.51 -17.02
CA VAL A 420 -10.05 -9.44 -18.16
C VAL A 420 -11.46 -9.67 -18.71
N GLU A 421 -12.46 -9.80 -17.84
CA GLU A 421 -13.86 -9.91 -18.28
C GLU A 421 -14.36 -8.64 -18.99
N ARG A 422 -13.92 -7.46 -18.56
CA ARG A 422 -14.23 -6.19 -19.24
C ARG A 422 -13.58 -6.10 -20.61
N GLU A 423 -12.30 -6.46 -20.71
CA GLU A 423 -11.57 -6.48 -21.98
C GLU A 423 -12.23 -7.38 -23.03
N ARG A 424 -12.87 -8.48 -22.62
CA ARG A 424 -13.60 -9.38 -23.50
C ARG A 424 -14.93 -8.84 -24.04
N LYS A 425 -15.47 -7.81 -23.37
CA LYS A 425 -16.78 -7.21 -23.72
C LYS A 425 -16.65 -5.99 -24.63
N VAL A 426 -15.43 -5.50 -24.82
CA VAL A 426 -15.06 -4.40 -25.73
C VAL A 426 -14.55 -4.97 -27.04
#